data_af207ca2c7395fbad8b021ce25805efe
#
_entry.id   af207ca2c7395fbad8b021ce25805efe
#
_cell.length_a   1.000
_cell.length_b   1.000
_cell.length_c   1.000
_cell.angle_alpha   90.00
_cell.angle_beta   90.00
_cell.angle_gamma   90.00
#
_symmetry.space_group_name_H-M   'P 1'
#
loop_
_entity.id
_entity.type
_entity.pdbx_description
1 polymer ?
#
loop_
_entity_poly.entity_id
_entity_poly.type
_entity_poly.pdbx_seq_one_letter_code
_entity_poly.pdbx_strand_id
1 'polypeptide(L)'
;SIYALQDADHNFAYSKPTELIAFNDSIIIPSMEERMRQDTTWIDSLTVDTIVERQYTHYLPDDVLLRAFKELSFSQRFLKAERLTPEKFSLYFTAPADTLPLLKGLNFNGEDAFVIEQPTGRNDTIHYWIKDSLLYKQDSLKMSITYLYTDSLKRLVPRTDTLNVLAKLTYDKQQK
;
A
#
# COMPACT_ATOMS: atom_id res chain seq x y z
N SER A 1 8.19 18.98 19.83
CA SER A 1 7.91 18.10 18.65
C SER A 1 7.82 18.96 17.39
N ILE A 2 8.32 18.43 16.29
CA ILE A 2 8.23 19.05 14.96
C ILE A 2 7.36 18.16 14.09
N TYR A 3 6.48 18.80 13.30
CA TYR A 3 5.58 18.13 12.36
C TYR A 3 5.76 18.71 10.97
N ALA A 4 5.58 17.87 9.95
CA ALA A 4 5.42 18.29 8.57
C ALA A 4 4.20 17.59 7.96
N LEU A 5 3.41 18.30 7.21
CA LEU A 5 2.19 17.83 6.56
C LEU A 5 2.22 18.19 5.08
N GLN A 6 1.98 17.22 4.21
CA GLN A 6 1.63 17.50 2.82
C GLN A 6 0.11 17.74 2.76
N ASP A 7 -0.28 18.99 2.98
CA ASP A 7 -1.68 19.42 2.98
C ASP A 7 -2.19 19.52 1.54
N ALA A 8 -2.97 18.52 1.13
CA ALA A 8 -3.48 18.42 -0.23
C ALA A 8 -4.72 19.26 -0.50
N ASP A 9 -5.45 19.65 0.55
CA ASP A 9 -6.70 20.42 0.45
C ASP A 9 -6.62 21.82 1.08
N HIS A 10 -5.41 22.23 1.52
CA HIS A 10 -5.10 23.55 2.07
C HIS A 10 -5.96 23.94 3.29
N ASN A 11 -6.29 22.94 4.12
CA ASN A 11 -7.07 23.16 5.34
C ASN A 11 -6.19 23.31 6.61
N PHE A 12 -4.86 23.21 6.47
CA PHE A 12 -3.85 23.28 7.52
C PHE A 12 -4.02 22.24 8.65
N ALA A 13 -4.65 21.11 8.32
CA ALA A 13 -4.88 20.03 9.25
C ALA A 13 -4.75 18.66 8.57
N TYR A 14 -4.23 17.67 9.30
CA TYR A 14 -4.28 16.28 8.82
C TYR A 14 -5.72 15.80 8.85
N SER A 15 -6.33 15.67 7.70
CA SER A 15 -7.75 15.36 7.54
C SER A 15 -8.02 14.06 6.77
N LYS A 16 -7.07 13.61 5.96
CA LYS A 16 -7.22 12.46 5.07
C LYS A 16 -6.06 11.48 5.17
N PRO A 17 -6.32 10.17 5.22
CA PRO A 17 -5.26 9.14 5.21
C PRO A 17 -4.36 9.16 3.97
N THR A 18 -4.75 9.90 2.93
CA THR A 18 -3.96 10.07 1.70
C THR A 18 -2.89 11.13 1.81
N GLU A 19 -2.94 11.97 2.82
CA GLU A 19 -1.94 13.01 3.08
C GLU A 19 -0.69 12.39 3.72
N LEU A 20 0.48 12.95 3.37
CA LEU A 20 1.72 12.57 4.01
C LEU A 20 1.90 13.37 5.28
N ILE A 21 2.17 12.67 6.36
CA ILE A 21 2.52 13.27 7.65
C ILE A 21 3.91 12.80 8.07
N ALA A 22 4.66 13.68 8.68
CA ALA A 22 5.92 13.35 9.34
C ALA A 22 5.99 14.03 10.70
N PHE A 23 6.60 13.37 11.66
CA PHE A 23 6.83 13.94 12.98
C PHE A 23 8.13 13.41 13.59
N ASN A 24 8.65 14.19 14.54
CA ASN A 24 9.80 13.81 15.35
C ASN A 24 9.45 14.07 16.82
N ASP A 25 9.42 13.01 17.61
CA ASP A 25 9.10 13.04 19.03
C ASP A 25 10.30 13.45 19.89
N SER A 26 11.51 13.49 19.33
CA SER A 26 12.72 13.88 20.04
C SER A 26 12.62 15.31 20.51
N ILE A 27 13.12 15.55 21.72
CA ILE A 27 13.28 16.92 22.24
C ILE A 27 14.43 17.55 21.50
N ILE A 28 14.14 18.60 20.75
CA ILE A 28 15.16 19.40 20.07
C ILE A 28 15.44 20.62 20.95
N ILE A 29 16.68 20.71 21.42
CA ILE A 29 17.15 21.83 22.23
C ILE A 29 17.89 22.77 21.29
N PRO A 30 17.32 23.94 20.95
CA PRO A 30 18.02 24.93 20.15
C PRO A 30 19.26 25.44 20.89
N SER A 31 20.33 25.57 20.15
CA SER A 31 21.55 26.22 20.64
C SER A 31 22.08 27.16 19.57
N MET A 32 23.07 27.98 19.91
CA MET A 32 23.73 28.90 19.00
C MET A 32 25.21 28.91 19.23
N GLU A 33 25.96 29.16 18.17
CA GLU A 33 27.39 29.35 18.20
C GLU A 33 27.80 30.46 17.22
N GLU A 34 28.92 31.12 17.52
CA GLU A 34 29.48 32.11 16.63
C GLU A 34 30.36 31.43 15.56
N ARG A 35 30.07 31.72 14.29
CA ARG A 35 30.86 31.23 13.15
C ARG A 35 31.29 32.39 12.25
N MET A 36 32.35 32.14 11.47
CA MET A 36 32.81 33.07 10.43
C MET A 36 32.29 32.58 9.08
N ARG A 37 31.83 33.51 8.24
CA ARG A 37 31.50 33.22 6.83
C ARG A 37 32.23 34.22 5.95
N GLN A 38 32.55 33.78 4.74
CA GLN A 38 33.09 34.67 3.70
C GLN A 38 31.92 35.23 2.89
N ASP A 39 31.76 36.56 2.95
CA ASP A 39 30.86 37.31 2.11
C ASP A 39 31.64 37.82 0.90
N THR A 40 31.26 37.40 -0.30
CA THR A 40 31.90 37.79 -1.56
C THR A 40 31.06 38.81 -2.27
N THR A 41 31.62 39.98 -2.54
CA THR A 41 31.03 40.98 -3.41
C THR A 41 31.57 40.83 -4.82
N TRP A 42 30.74 41.08 -5.82
CA TRP A 42 31.09 40.92 -7.23
C TRP A 42 30.97 42.27 -7.97
N ILE A 43 31.95 42.60 -8.83
CA ILE A 43 31.87 43.73 -9.74
C ILE A 43 30.95 43.38 -10.92
N ASP A 44 31.11 42.20 -11.45
CA ASP A 44 30.32 41.62 -12.52
C ASP A 44 30.16 40.11 -12.34
N SER A 45 29.46 39.41 -13.27
CA SER A 45 29.17 37.98 -13.18
C SER A 45 30.42 37.04 -13.08
N LEU A 46 31.60 37.56 -13.35
CA LEU A 46 32.87 36.78 -13.40
C LEU A 46 33.98 37.33 -12.49
N THR A 47 33.86 38.61 -12.07
CA THR A 47 34.94 39.29 -11.34
C THR A 47 34.55 39.54 -9.90
N VAL A 48 35.28 38.95 -8.99
CA VAL A 48 35.13 39.19 -7.54
C VAL A 48 35.74 40.56 -7.21
N ASP A 49 34.98 41.38 -6.49
CA ASP A 49 35.49 42.67 -5.96
C ASP A 49 36.22 42.47 -4.65
N THR A 50 35.53 41.98 -3.64
CA THR A 50 36.08 41.85 -2.29
C THR A 50 35.52 40.61 -1.61
N ILE A 51 36.39 39.95 -0.82
CA ILE A 51 36.02 38.87 0.08
C ILE A 51 36.24 39.37 1.50
N VAL A 52 35.18 39.41 2.30
CA VAL A 52 35.25 39.87 3.69
C VAL A 52 34.80 38.74 4.60
N GLU A 53 35.58 38.42 5.61
CA GLU A 53 35.15 37.53 6.67
C GLU A 53 34.21 38.28 7.63
N ARG A 54 32.99 37.72 7.81
CA ARG A 54 31.99 38.30 8.71
C ARG A 54 31.59 37.26 9.74
N GLN A 55 31.61 37.66 10.99
CA GLN A 55 31.06 36.87 12.09
C GLN A 55 29.55 36.86 12.02
N TYR A 56 28.92 35.69 12.23
CA TYR A 56 27.45 35.54 12.32
C TYR A 56 27.10 34.49 13.37
N THR A 57 25.92 34.62 13.92
CA THR A 57 25.38 33.64 14.84
C THR A 57 24.76 32.47 14.06
N HIS A 58 25.26 31.30 14.30
CA HIS A 58 24.79 30.06 13.70
C HIS A 58 23.87 29.32 14.69
N TYR A 59 22.67 28.91 14.23
CA TYR A 59 21.70 28.23 15.05
C TYR A 59 21.73 26.73 14.80
N LEU A 60 21.68 25.94 15.88
CA LEU A 60 21.71 24.48 15.86
C LEU A 60 20.39 23.88 16.40
N PRO A 61 20.01 22.69 15.94
CA PRO A 61 20.65 21.88 14.94
C PRO A 61 20.44 22.41 13.51
N ASP A 62 21.41 22.17 12.64
CA ASP A 62 21.34 22.57 11.23
C ASP A 62 20.19 21.86 10.51
N ASP A 63 20.06 20.55 10.76
CA ASP A 63 19.08 19.70 10.09
C ASP A 63 18.25 18.91 11.09
N VAL A 64 16.97 18.82 10.81
CA VAL A 64 16.04 17.92 11.50
C VAL A 64 15.40 17.00 10.45
N LEU A 65 15.83 15.75 10.43
CA LEU A 65 15.30 14.77 9.50
C LEU A 65 13.89 14.36 9.92
N LEU A 66 12.92 14.58 9.02
CA LEU A 66 11.56 14.09 9.11
C LEU A 66 11.30 13.04 8.03
N ARG A 67 10.79 11.89 8.41
CA ARG A 67 10.37 10.84 7.49
C ARG A 67 8.87 10.89 7.31
N ALA A 68 8.43 11.21 6.10
CA ALA A 68 7.01 11.26 5.79
C ALA A 68 6.46 9.87 5.47
N PHE A 69 5.26 9.59 5.94
CA PHE A 69 4.52 8.35 5.67
C PHE A 69 3.05 8.67 5.42
N LYS A 70 2.36 7.74 4.77
CA LYS A 70 0.90 7.75 4.64
C LYS A 70 0.31 6.77 5.64
N GLU A 71 -0.82 7.12 6.20
CA GLU A 71 -1.61 6.18 6.97
C GLU A 71 -2.06 5.03 6.06
N LEU A 72 -1.82 3.80 6.50
CA LEU A 72 -2.31 2.63 5.79
C LEU A 72 -3.84 2.57 5.94
N SER A 73 -4.54 2.59 4.81
CA SER A 73 -5.98 2.34 4.81
C SER A 73 -6.22 0.86 5.07
N PHE A 74 -6.75 0.52 6.24
CA PHE A 74 -7.15 -0.85 6.59
C PHE A 74 -8.56 -1.19 6.10
N SER A 75 -9.08 -0.47 5.11
CA SER A 75 -10.38 -0.77 4.53
C SER A 75 -10.32 -2.06 3.71
N GLN A 76 -10.83 -3.13 4.30
CA GLN A 76 -10.90 -4.46 3.68
C GLN A 76 -12.06 -4.52 2.70
N ARG A 77 -11.77 -4.75 1.42
CA ARG A 77 -12.74 -4.92 0.35
C ARG A 77 -12.27 -5.97 -0.63
N PHE A 78 -13.19 -6.76 -1.15
CA PHE A 78 -12.93 -7.62 -2.29
C PHE A 78 -12.82 -6.76 -3.56
N LEU A 79 -11.76 -6.94 -4.36
CA LEU A 79 -11.54 -6.22 -5.60
C LEU A 79 -12.00 -7.02 -6.81
N LYS A 80 -11.43 -8.21 -6.97
CA LYS A 80 -11.72 -9.08 -8.12
C LYS A 80 -11.31 -10.52 -7.85
N ALA A 81 -11.90 -11.42 -8.64
CA ALA A 81 -11.37 -12.77 -8.89
C ALA A 81 -10.87 -12.84 -10.33
N GLU A 82 -9.79 -13.53 -10.58
CA GLU A 82 -9.21 -13.70 -11.90
C GLU A 82 -8.66 -15.11 -12.09
N ARG A 83 -9.02 -15.76 -13.20
CA ARG A 83 -8.53 -17.07 -13.61
C ARG A 83 -7.89 -16.94 -14.98
N LEU A 84 -6.58 -16.76 -15.00
CA LEU A 84 -5.82 -16.58 -16.23
C LEU A 84 -5.63 -17.91 -16.95
N THR A 85 -5.33 -18.97 -16.20
CA THR A 85 -5.11 -20.33 -16.68
C THR A 85 -6.14 -21.29 -16.06
N PRO A 86 -6.34 -22.47 -16.66
CA PRO A 86 -7.27 -23.46 -16.13
C PRO A 86 -6.95 -23.90 -14.69
N GLU A 87 -5.66 -23.97 -14.35
CA GLU A 87 -5.18 -24.60 -13.11
C GLU A 87 -5.23 -23.67 -11.90
N LYS A 88 -5.35 -22.35 -12.11
CA LYS A 88 -5.22 -21.38 -11.03
C LYS A 88 -6.21 -20.23 -11.15
N PHE A 89 -6.82 -19.85 -10.03
CA PHE A 89 -7.48 -18.55 -9.90
C PHE A 89 -6.93 -17.77 -8.72
N SER A 90 -7.12 -16.47 -8.77
CA SER A 90 -6.61 -15.54 -7.76
C SER A 90 -7.72 -14.65 -7.24
N LEU A 91 -7.69 -14.37 -5.94
CA LEU A 91 -8.54 -13.39 -5.29
C LEU A 91 -7.68 -12.20 -4.86
N TYR A 92 -8.19 -11.00 -5.04
CA TYR A 92 -7.52 -9.76 -4.70
C TYR A 92 -8.38 -8.91 -3.78
N PHE A 93 -7.75 -8.39 -2.73
CA PHE A 93 -8.36 -7.52 -1.72
C PHE A 93 -7.61 -6.19 -1.61
N THR A 94 -8.25 -5.17 -1.05
CA THR A 94 -7.65 -3.83 -0.91
C THR A 94 -6.65 -3.72 0.22
N ALA A 95 -6.74 -4.58 1.21
CA ALA A 95 -5.91 -4.55 2.40
C ALA A 95 -5.62 -5.95 2.91
N PRO A 96 -4.53 -6.13 3.68
CA PRO A 96 -4.24 -7.36 4.39
C PRO A 96 -5.37 -7.82 5.29
N ALA A 97 -5.52 -9.13 5.45
CA ALA A 97 -6.46 -9.74 6.38
C ALA A 97 -5.76 -10.79 7.26
N ASP A 98 -6.20 -10.92 8.50
CA ASP A 98 -5.66 -11.92 9.42
C ASP A 98 -6.16 -13.34 9.08
N THR A 99 -7.28 -13.43 8.37
CA THR A 99 -7.93 -14.69 8.03
C THR A 99 -8.12 -14.85 6.53
N LEU A 100 -8.04 -16.11 6.07
CA LEU A 100 -8.40 -16.46 4.71
C LEU A 100 -9.91 -16.38 4.48
N PRO A 101 -10.36 -16.01 3.28
CA PRO A 101 -11.78 -16.11 2.92
C PRO A 101 -12.23 -17.56 2.87
N LEU A 102 -13.45 -17.81 3.33
CA LEU A 102 -14.07 -19.12 3.23
C LEU A 102 -14.67 -19.27 1.83
N LEU A 103 -14.26 -20.32 1.13
CA LEU A 103 -14.78 -20.67 -0.19
C LEU A 103 -15.74 -21.85 -0.09
N LYS A 104 -16.87 -21.75 -0.81
CA LYS A 104 -17.81 -22.87 -0.99
C LYS A 104 -18.15 -23.00 -2.48
N GLY A 105 -17.85 -24.16 -3.07
CA GLY A 105 -18.24 -24.48 -4.45
C GLY A 105 -19.77 -24.53 -4.60
N LEU A 106 -20.27 -24.04 -5.73
CA LEU A 106 -21.69 -24.08 -6.09
C LEU A 106 -21.95 -25.01 -7.26
N ASN A 107 -21.00 -25.17 -8.19
CA ASN A 107 -21.08 -26.10 -9.32
C ASN A 107 -19.99 -27.18 -9.27
N PHE A 108 -19.28 -27.30 -8.15
CA PHE A 108 -18.26 -28.31 -7.92
C PHE A 108 -18.15 -28.62 -6.41
N ASN A 109 -17.55 -29.77 -6.06
CA ASN A 109 -17.21 -30.06 -4.68
C ASN A 109 -15.92 -29.30 -4.33
N GLY A 110 -16.00 -28.35 -3.39
CA GLY A 110 -14.89 -27.50 -2.98
C GLY A 110 -14.03 -28.06 -1.84
N GLU A 111 -14.41 -29.20 -1.22
CA GLU A 111 -13.63 -29.82 -0.16
C GLU A 111 -12.30 -30.32 -0.74
N ASP A 112 -11.20 -29.88 -0.14
CA ASP A 112 -9.84 -30.23 -0.57
C ASP A 112 -9.48 -29.96 -2.06
N ALA A 113 -10.27 -29.18 -2.77
CA ALA A 113 -10.09 -28.93 -4.20
C ALA A 113 -8.88 -28.07 -4.53
N PHE A 114 -8.34 -27.35 -3.56
CA PHE A 114 -7.34 -26.30 -3.81
C PHE A 114 -6.09 -26.44 -2.93
N VAL A 115 -4.95 -26.02 -3.50
CA VAL A 115 -3.75 -25.63 -2.75
C VAL A 115 -3.71 -24.10 -2.69
N ILE A 116 -3.53 -23.55 -1.50
CA ILE A 116 -3.56 -22.11 -1.26
C ILE A 116 -2.12 -21.59 -1.21
N GLU A 117 -1.86 -20.56 -1.99
CA GLU A 117 -0.59 -19.84 -2.01
C GLU A 117 -0.84 -18.37 -1.67
N GLN A 118 -0.05 -17.83 -0.75
CA GLN A 118 -0.13 -16.45 -0.27
C GLN A 118 1.17 -15.70 -0.64
N PRO A 119 1.31 -15.16 -1.87
CA PRO A 119 2.56 -14.58 -2.34
C PRO A 119 3.08 -13.44 -1.48
N THR A 120 2.17 -12.66 -0.89
CA THR A 120 2.50 -11.52 -0.03
C THR A 120 2.61 -11.90 1.45
N GLY A 121 2.12 -13.09 1.84
CA GLY A 121 1.98 -13.51 3.23
C GLY A 121 0.95 -12.70 4.05
N ARG A 122 0.15 -11.86 3.40
CA ARG A 122 -0.76 -10.89 4.05
C ARG A 122 -2.24 -11.10 3.74
N ASN A 123 -2.61 -12.13 2.99
CA ASN A 123 -3.98 -12.42 2.56
C ASN A 123 -4.66 -11.29 1.74
N ASP A 124 -3.91 -10.36 1.17
CA ASP A 124 -4.41 -9.36 0.22
C ASP A 124 -4.43 -9.88 -1.22
N THR A 125 -3.56 -10.83 -1.52
CA THR A 125 -3.50 -11.58 -2.77
C THR A 125 -3.38 -13.05 -2.44
N ILE A 126 -4.35 -13.85 -2.91
CA ILE A 126 -4.42 -15.28 -2.61
C ILE A 126 -4.59 -16.05 -3.92
N HIS A 127 -3.71 -17.02 -4.14
CA HIS A 127 -3.79 -17.93 -5.27
C HIS A 127 -4.34 -19.28 -4.83
N TYR A 128 -5.28 -19.80 -5.61
CA TYR A 128 -5.88 -21.11 -5.42
C TYR A 128 -5.51 -21.99 -6.60
N TRP A 129 -4.63 -22.96 -6.37
CA TRP A 129 -4.25 -23.96 -7.33
C TRP A 129 -5.22 -25.11 -7.27
N ILE A 130 -5.81 -25.46 -8.39
CA ILE A 130 -6.81 -26.50 -8.51
C ILE A 130 -6.12 -27.85 -8.56
N LYS A 131 -6.47 -28.78 -7.66
CA LYS A 131 -5.91 -30.13 -7.61
C LYS A 131 -6.59 -31.09 -8.58
N ASP A 132 -7.91 -30.90 -8.79
CA ASP A 132 -8.73 -31.81 -9.60
C ASP A 132 -8.71 -31.44 -11.08
N SER A 133 -8.26 -32.38 -11.90
CA SER A 133 -8.24 -32.21 -13.36
C SER A 133 -9.63 -32.06 -14.00
N LEU A 134 -10.68 -32.54 -13.37
CA LEU A 134 -12.05 -32.33 -13.84
C LEU A 134 -12.48 -30.87 -13.71
N LEU A 135 -11.96 -30.17 -12.71
CA LEU A 135 -12.20 -28.75 -12.53
C LEU A 135 -11.42 -27.89 -13.53
N TYR A 136 -10.27 -28.32 -14.03
CA TYR A 136 -9.53 -27.62 -15.08
C TYR A 136 -10.35 -27.47 -16.35
N LYS A 137 -11.12 -28.51 -16.69
CA LYS A 137 -11.92 -28.56 -17.93
C LYS A 137 -13.16 -27.69 -17.87
N GLN A 138 -13.57 -27.26 -16.65
CA GLN A 138 -14.70 -26.37 -16.52
C GLN A 138 -14.30 -24.94 -16.88
N ASP A 139 -14.95 -24.35 -17.87
CA ASP A 139 -14.72 -22.96 -18.29
C ASP A 139 -15.06 -21.97 -17.19
N SER A 140 -16.03 -22.31 -16.34
CA SER A 140 -16.45 -21.44 -15.24
C SER A 140 -16.57 -22.19 -13.91
N LEU A 141 -16.03 -21.58 -12.85
CA LEU A 141 -16.19 -22.03 -11.47
C LEU A 141 -17.15 -21.07 -10.75
N LYS A 142 -18.29 -21.59 -10.30
CA LYS A 142 -19.23 -20.84 -9.47
C LYS A 142 -19.00 -21.17 -8.01
N MET A 143 -18.80 -20.13 -7.21
CA MET A 143 -18.52 -20.29 -5.78
C MET A 143 -19.08 -19.12 -4.98
N SER A 144 -19.38 -19.34 -3.71
CA SER A 144 -19.57 -18.27 -2.74
C SER A 144 -18.26 -18.05 -1.97
N ILE A 145 -17.94 -16.79 -1.70
CA ILE A 145 -16.85 -16.40 -0.84
C ILE A 145 -17.38 -15.64 0.37
N THR A 146 -16.93 -16.00 1.56
CA THR A 146 -17.22 -15.24 2.78
C THR A 146 -15.92 -14.68 3.31
N TYR A 147 -15.86 -13.37 3.47
CA TYR A 147 -14.68 -12.62 3.88
C TYR A 147 -15.05 -11.46 4.80
N LEU A 148 -14.07 -10.89 5.48
CA LEU A 148 -14.28 -9.68 6.28
C LEU A 148 -14.27 -8.46 5.39
N TYR A 149 -15.30 -7.62 5.52
CA TYR A 149 -15.49 -6.39 4.77
C TYR A 149 -15.59 -5.21 5.73
N THR A 150 -14.96 -4.10 5.38
CA THR A 150 -15.05 -2.86 6.18
C THR A 150 -16.31 -2.09 5.80
N ASP A 151 -17.24 -1.98 6.74
CA ASP A 151 -18.51 -1.25 6.57
C ASP A 151 -18.31 0.29 6.56
N SER A 152 -19.39 1.05 6.39
CA SER A 152 -19.38 2.52 6.41
C SER A 152 -18.98 3.11 7.76
N LEU A 153 -19.10 2.34 8.84
CA LEU A 153 -18.69 2.70 10.21
C LEU A 153 -17.25 2.24 10.53
N LYS A 154 -16.49 1.84 9.51
CA LYS A 154 -15.12 1.31 9.63
C LYS A 154 -14.99 0.04 10.48
N ARG A 155 -16.07 -0.76 10.61
CA ARG A 155 -16.05 -2.03 11.34
C ARG A 155 -15.88 -3.19 10.35
N LEU A 156 -15.11 -4.20 10.74
CA LEU A 156 -14.98 -5.44 9.99
C LEU A 156 -16.22 -6.32 10.24
N VAL A 157 -16.97 -6.57 9.20
CA VAL A 157 -18.17 -7.42 9.22
C VAL A 157 -18.03 -8.55 8.19
N PRO A 158 -18.56 -9.75 8.46
CA PRO A 158 -18.54 -10.83 7.48
C PRO A 158 -19.48 -10.47 6.31
N ARG A 159 -18.98 -10.68 5.10
CA ARG A 159 -19.73 -10.51 3.86
C ARG A 159 -19.59 -11.73 2.98
N THR A 160 -20.69 -12.16 2.37
CA THR A 160 -20.71 -13.28 1.42
C THR A 160 -21.11 -12.77 0.05
N ASP A 161 -20.27 -13.03 -0.93
CA ASP A 161 -20.52 -12.71 -2.35
C ASP A 161 -20.47 -14.00 -3.17
N THR A 162 -21.22 -14.03 -4.27
CA THR A 162 -21.19 -15.14 -5.24
C THR A 162 -20.31 -14.74 -6.42
N LEU A 163 -19.36 -15.59 -6.76
CA LEU A 163 -18.45 -15.40 -7.86
C LEU A 163 -18.70 -16.40 -8.98
N ASN A 164 -18.56 -15.94 -10.21
CA ASN A 164 -18.44 -16.77 -11.41
C ASN A 164 -17.09 -16.49 -12.05
N VAL A 165 -16.14 -17.41 -11.87
CA VAL A 165 -14.75 -17.21 -12.28
C VAL A 165 -14.50 -17.96 -13.58
N LEU A 166 -14.42 -17.19 -14.68
CA LEU A 166 -14.19 -17.71 -16.03
C LEU A 166 -12.69 -17.84 -16.31
N ALA A 167 -12.27 -18.95 -16.91
CA ALA A 167 -10.90 -19.10 -17.40
C ALA A 167 -10.71 -18.21 -18.63
N LYS A 168 -9.72 -17.31 -18.61
CA LYS A 168 -9.34 -16.50 -19.79
C LYS A 168 -8.71 -17.36 -20.88
N LEU A 169 -7.88 -18.31 -20.48
CA LEU A 169 -7.35 -19.36 -21.35
C LEU A 169 -8.04 -20.67 -20.97
N THR A 170 -8.84 -21.24 -21.87
CA THR A 170 -9.50 -22.51 -21.60
C THR A 170 -8.53 -23.67 -21.78
N TYR A 171 -8.82 -24.81 -21.11
CA TYR A 171 -7.98 -26.01 -21.18
C TYR A 171 -7.72 -26.46 -22.62
N ASP A 172 -8.74 -26.46 -23.46
CA ASP A 172 -8.62 -26.88 -24.88
C ASP A 172 -7.73 -25.94 -25.72
N LYS A 173 -7.63 -24.67 -25.35
CA LYS A 173 -6.73 -23.70 -26.01
C LYS A 173 -5.29 -23.78 -25.53
N GLN A 174 -5.08 -24.27 -24.32
CA GLN A 174 -3.73 -24.43 -23.77
C GLN A 174 -3.01 -25.67 -24.37
N GLN A 175 -3.78 -26.65 -24.82
CA GLN A 175 -3.25 -27.89 -25.42
C GLN A 175 -2.87 -27.74 -26.89
N LYS A 176 -3.18 -26.63 -27.55
CA LYS A 176 -2.83 -26.28 -28.93
C LYS A 176 -1.60 -25.39 -29.00
#